data_d9b12f5ba1311a9b4614f029bad847d0
#
_entry.id   d9b12f5ba1311a9b4614f029bad847d0
#
_cell.length_a   1.000
_cell.length_b   1.000
_cell.length_c   1.000
_cell.angle_alpha   90.00
_cell.angle_beta   90.00
_cell.angle_gamma   90.00
#
_symmetry.space_group_name_H-M   'P 1'
#
loop_
_entity.id
_entity.type
_entity.pdbx_description
1 polymer ?
#
loop_
_entity_poly.entity_id
_entity_poly.type
_entity_poly.pdbx_seq_one_letter_code
_entity_poly.pdbx_strand_id
1 'polypeptide(L)'
;MIYLDSAATSPMRKEALDAYIEAATSAFGNTQSLHDAGSTAADYVASCRKMWGRFFNGRAEGVYFTANASEGNQLTIRSLLRGRSPVLKDIVTTKLEHASVLTTMHELEKEGYHIHYIPVDLYGVIDIQAFEHAVSHETALVVMQLVNSEMGAIQPVAACADYAKQVGVPIHCDVVQALGKIPLDVTELGVTSAVCSAHKIGGPKGVGIVYIDPSVHWESVYEGTTHQHGFRAGTVDVPAIVAATIAAKYALADQPQAFHQALQLQAFVSAHLPEGVQMVGSKSVKSPFIQGLIMPHVEG
;
A
#
# COMPACT_ATOMS: atom_id res chain seq x y z
N MET A 1 -9.18 14.02 -24.39
CA MET A 1 -9.29 12.64 -23.88
C MET A 1 -9.85 12.70 -22.46
N ILE A 2 -10.85 11.91 -22.13
CA ILE A 2 -11.30 11.71 -20.74
C ILE A 2 -10.59 10.44 -20.23
N TYR A 3 -9.76 10.59 -19.18
CA TYR A 3 -9.01 9.46 -18.59
C TYR A 3 -9.73 8.96 -17.35
N LEU A 4 -10.22 7.73 -17.37
CA LEU A 4 -11.00 7.12 -16.29
C LEU A 4 -10.30 5.95 -15.59
N ASP A 5 -9.02 5.69 -15.92
CA ASP A 5 -8.26 4.56 -15.40
C ASP A 5 -7.24 4.98 -14.31
N SER A 6 -7.62 5.92 -13.46
CA SER A 6 -6.74 6.40 -12.36
C SER A 6 -6.49 5.32 -11.28
N ALA A 7 -7.30 4.27 -11.23
CA ALA A 7 -7.02 3.11 -10.39
C ALA A 7 -5.80 2.31 -10.88
N ALA A 8 -5.52 2.29 -12.19
CA ALA A 8 -4.31 1.66 -12.75
C ALA A 8 -3.07 2.56 -12.60
N THR A 9 -3.18 3.85 -12.92
CA THR A 9 -2.10 4.84 -12.73
C THR A 9 -2.68 6.24 -12.88
N SER A 10 -2.06 7.24 -12.26
CA SER A 10 -2.45 8.64 -12.41
C SER A 10 -1.35 9.46 -13.11
N PRO A 11 -1.70 10.55 -13.82
CA PRO A 11 -0.72 11.51 -14.30
C PRO A 11 0.10 12.09 -13.14
N MET A 12 1.38 12.36 -13.38
CA MET A 12 2.21 13.05 -12.40
C MET A 12 1.70 14.49 -12.22
N ARG A 13 1.57 14.92 -10.97
CA ARG A 13 1.20 16.30 -10.62
C ARG A 13 2.34 17.25 -11.01
N LYS A 14 1.97 18.47 -11.38
CA LYS A 14 2.97 19.48 -11.77
C LYS A 14 3.95 19.76 -10.62
N GLU A 15 3.45 19.89 -9.40
CA GLU A 15 4.27 20.15 -8.21
C GLU A 15 5.27 19.01 -7.93
N ALA A 16 4.86 17.77 -8.20
CA ALA A 16 5.75 16.62 -8.08
C ALA A 16 6.82 16.60 -9.19
N LEU A 17 6.45 16.98 -10.42
CA LEU A 17 7.39 17.08 -11.52
C LEU A 17 8.41 18.21 -11.28
N ASP A 18 7.97 19.38 -10.84
CA ASP A 18 8.84 20.52 -10.54
C ASP A 18 9.84 20.12 -9.41
N ALA A 19 9.36 19.46 -8.36
CA ALA A 19 10.20 18.96 -7.27
C ALA A 19 11.18 17.86 -7.72
N TYR A 20 10.80 17.01 -8.67
CA TYR A 20 11.70 16.03 -9.27
C TYR A 20 12.87 16.73 -9.97
N ILE A 21 12.58 17.72 -10.83
CA ILE A 21 13.59 18.46 -11.59
C ILE A 21 14.55 19.19 -10.64
N GLU A 22 14.03 19.85 -9.62
CA GLU A 22 14.82 20.55 -8.61
C GLU A 22 15.76 19.57 -7.87
N ALA A 23 15.22 18.46 -7.37
CA ALA A 23 16.02 17.47 -6.64
C ALA A 23 17.05 16.76 -7.54
N ALA A 24 16.75 16.53 -8.82
CA ALA A 24 17.67 15.93 -9.78
C ALA A 24 18.91 16.80 -10.03
N THR A 25 18.80 18.11 -9.85
CA THR A 25 19.92 19.06 -10.03
C THR A 25 20.62 19.42 -8.72
N SER A 26 19.89 19.47 -7.59
CA SER A 26 20.41 19.93 -6.29
C SER A 26 20.82 18.80 -5.34
N ALA A 27 20.21 17.60 -5.47
CA ALA A 27 20.41 16.45 -4.58
C ALA A 27 20.80 15.17 -5.34
N PHE A 28 21.62 15.30 -6.36
CA PHE A 28 22.05 14.21 -7.26
C PHE A 28 23.03 13.22 -6.63
N GLY A 29 23.56 13.52 -5.44
CA GLY A 29 24.59 12.71 -4.78
C GLY A 29 24.08 11.33 -4.34
N ASN A 30 25.00 10.38 -4.19
CA ASN A 30 24.70 9.11 -3.55
C ASN A 30 24.59 9.31 -2.03
N THR A 31 23.48 8.92 -1.43
CA THR A 31 23.19 9.08 0.01
C THR A 31 24.19 8.40 0.95
N GLN A 32 25.06 7.53 0.43
CA GLN A 32 26.10 6.84 1.20
C GLN A 32 27.50 7.47 1.03
N SER A 33 27.65 8.46 0.16
CA SER A 33 28.91 9.14 -0.03
C SER A 33 29.21 10.12 1.11
N LEU A 34 30.47 10.16 1.56
CA LEU A 34 30.90 10.95 2.72
C LEU A 34 31.27 12.41 2.39
N HIS A 35 30.94 12.89 1.20
CA HIS A 35 31.16 14.27 0.78
C HIS A 35 29.85 15.07 0.76
N ASP A 36 29.91 16.38 0.64
CA ASP A 36 28.78 17.31 0.75
C ASP A 36 27.57 16.96 -0.14
N ALA A 37 27.81 16.57 -1.40
CA ALA A 37 26.72 16.17 -2.29
C ALA A 37 26.00 14.90 -1.78
N GLY A 38 26.73 13.95 -1.18
CA GLY A 38 26.14 12.77 -0.57
C GLY A 38 25.33 13.12 0.67
N SER A 39 25.87 13.99 1.54
CA SER A 39 25.17 14.48 2.74
C SER A 39 23.89 15.21 2.36
N THR A 40 23.94 16.10 1.37
CA THR A 40 22.74 16.79 0.84
C THR A 40 21.66 15.78 0.40
N ALA A 41 22.03 14.79 -0.40
CA ALA A 41 21.11 13.76 -0.85
C ALA A 41 20.52 12.94 0.33
N ALA A 42 21.33 12.62 1.33
CA ALA A 42 20.89 11.92 2.54
C ALA A 42 19.89 12.76 3.35
N ASP A 43 20.10 14.07 3.48
CA ASP A 43 19.21 15.00 4.18
C ASP A 43 17.84 15.12 3.49
N TYR A 44 17.82 15.13 2.15
CA TYR A 44 16.57 15.10 1.39
C TYR A 44 15.78 13.82 1.69
N VAL A 45 16.42 12.65 1.63
CA VAL A 45 15.76 11.37 1.93
C VAL A 45 15.29 11.31 3.38
N ALA A 46 16.10 11.79 4.34
CA ALA A 46 15.72 11.85 5.75
C ALA A 46 14.50 12.75 5.98
N SER A 47 14.43 13.89 5.30
CA SER A 47 13.29 14.81 5.34
C SER A 47 12.04 14.15 4.75
N CYS A 48 12.16 13.45 3.63
CA CYS A 48 11.08 12.67 3.04
C CYS A 48 10.58 11.58 4.00
N ARG A 49 11.46 10.83 4.67
CA ARG A 49 11.07 9.83 5.68
C ARG A 49 10.24 10.45 6.81
N LYS A 50 10.66 11.60 7.33
CA LYS A 50 9.89 12.32 8.37
C LYS A 50 8.49 12.70 7.88
N MET A 51 8.37 13.16 6.64
CA MET A 51 7.06 13.50 6.06
C MET A 51 6.20 12.25 5.88
N TRP A 52 6.75 11.16 5.34
CA TRP A 52 6.02 9.90 5.17
C TRP A 52 5.60 9.28 6.50
N GLY A 53 6.44 9.36 7.55
CA GLY A 53 6.04 8.99 8.90
C GLY A 53 4.76 9.72 9.35
N ARG A 54 4.68 11.05 9.10
CA ARG A 54 3.48 11.84 9.40
C ARG A 54 2.29 11.47 8.51
N PHE A 55 2.50 11.20 7.21
CA PHE A 55 1.43 10.83 6.29
C PHE A 55 0.77 9.50 6.66
N PHE A 56 1.52 8.58 7.24
CA PHE A 56 1.00 7.33 7.79
C PHE A 56 0.47 7.48 9.23
N ASN A 57 0.67 8.62 9.89
CA ASN A 57 0.52 8.81 11.34
C ASN A 57 1.34 7.79 12.15
N GLY A 58 2.53 7.49 11.66
CA GLY A 58 3.52 6.57 12.22
C GLY A 58 4.86 7.27 12.48
N ARG A 59 5.90 6.46 12.69
CA ARG A 59 7.26 6.96 12.99
C ARG A 59 8.14 6.93 11.74
N ALA A 60 9.02 7.93 11.59
CA ALA A 60 9.93 8.07 10.44
C ALA A 60 10.88 6.88 10.27
N GLU A 61 11.28 6.27 11.38
CA GLU A 61 12.18 5.12 11.43
C GLU A 61 11.58 3.87 10.77
N GLY A 62 10.25 3.80 10.69
CA GLY A 62 9.53 2.71 10.03
C GLY A 62 9.34 2.90 8.52
N VAL A 63 9.81 4.01 7.93
CA VAL A 63 9.58 4.30 6.51
C VAL A 63 10.74 3.78 5.65
N TYR A 64 10.42 3.08 4.57
CA TYR A 64 11.36 2.56 3.58
C TYR A 64 10.87 2.85 2.17
N PHE A 65 11.81 2.99 1.22
CA PHE A 65 11.52 3.26 -0.19
C PHE A 65 11.88 2.07 -1.06
N THR A 66 10.98 1.68 -1.96
CA THR A 66 11.14 0.60 -2.92
C THR A 66 10.91 1.09 -4.35
N ALA A 67 11.14 0.27 -5.36
CA ALA A 67 10.89 0.63 -6.75
C ALA A 67 9.38 0.75 -7.06
N ASN A 68 8.54 0.08 -6.33
CA ASN A 68 7.07 0.11 -6.45
C ASN A 68 6.44 -0.63 -5.27
N ALA A 69 5.11 -0.59 -5.17
CA ALA A 69 4.39 -1.32 -4.12
C ALA A 69 4.52 -2.85 -4.26
N SER A 70 4.71 -3.38 -5.47
CA SER A 70 4.89 -4.83 -5.66
C SER A 70 6.17 -5.33 -5.01
N GLU A 71 7.30 -4.63 -5.20
CA GLU A 71 8.53 -4.90 -4.47
C GLU A 71 8.34 -4.67 -2.97
N GLY A 72 7.62 -3.60 -2.59
CA GLY A 72 7.30 -3.29 -1.20
C GLY A 72 6.52 -4.41 -0.51
N ASN A 73 5.46 -4.93 -1.13
CA ASN A 73 4.68 -6.07 -0.64
C ASN A 73 5.57 -7.30 -0.45
N GLN A 74 6.32 -7.70 -1.49
CA GLN A 74 7.17 -8.89 -1.45
C GLN A 74 8.24 -8.80 -0.36
N LEU A 75 8.96 -7.67 -0.29
CA LEU A 75 10.02 -7.49 0.71
C LEU A 75 9.45 -7.46 2.13
N THR A 76 8.35 -6.74 2.34
CA THR A 76 7.75 -6.61 3.68
C THR A 76 7.22 -7.94 4.18
N ILE A 77 6.45 -8.67 3.37
CA ILE A 77 5.91 -9.98 3.71
C ILE A 77 7.05 -10.93 4.09
N ARG A 78 8.08 -11.05 3.24
CA ARG A 78 9.22 -11.93 3.48
C ARG A 78 10.05 -11.51 4.70
N SER A 79 10.25 -10.21 4.90
CA SER A 79 11.01 -9.70 6.06
C SER A 79 10.27 -9.96 7.37
N LEU A 80 8.96 -9.77 7.40
CA LEU A 80 8.14 -10.07 8.57
C LEU A 80 8.15 -11.58 8.88
N LEU A 81 7.98 -12.44 7.87
CA LEU A 81 8.03 -13.89 8.05
C LEU A 81 9.38 -14.38 8.58
N ARG A 82 10.50 -13.82 8.11
CA ARG A 82 11.84 -14.12 8.63
C ARG A 82 12.01 -13.72 10.08
N GLY A 83 11.37 -12.65 10.51
CA GLY A 83 11.35 -12.21 11.91
C GLY A 83 10.44 -13.03 12.82
N ARG A 84 9.69 -14.00 12.27
CA ARG A 84 8.83 -14.92 13.04
C ARG A 84 9.51 -16.24 13.29
N SER A 85 8.97 -17.00 14.24
CA SER A 85 9.42 -18.38 14.48
C SER A 85 9.28 -19.23 13.21
N PRO A 86 10.32 -19.98 12.79
CA PRO A 86 10.29 -20.75 11.56
C PRO A 86 9.31 -21.92 11.56
N VAL A 87 8.73 -22.27 12.73
CA VAL A 87 7.69 -23.29 12.84
C VAL A 87 6.31 -22.77 12.46
N LEU A 88 6.11 -21.42 12.50
CA LEU A 88 4.85 -20.81 12.07
C LEU A 88 4.79 -20.76 10.55
N LYS A 89 3.84 -21.48 9.95
CA LYS A 89 3.73 -21.63 8.50
C LYS A 89 2.41 -21.15 7.93
N ASP A 90 1.44 -20.80 8.77
CA ASP A 90 0.12 -20.39 8.30
C ASP A 90 0.07 -18.88 8.00
N ILE A 91 -0.38 -18.54 6.80
CA ILE A 91 -0.58 -17.17 6.35
C ILE A 91 -2.05 -17.00 5.98
N VAL A 92 -2.68 -15.96 6.48
CA VAL A 92 -4.09 -15.65 6.19
C VAL A 92 -4.17 -14.46 5.24
N THR A 93 -4.94 -14.57 4.17
CA THR A 93 -5.11 -13.54 3.13
C THR A 93 -6.45 -13.68 2.41
N THR A 94 -6.68 -12.90 1.33
CA THR A 94 -7.85 -13.03 0.46
C THR A 94 -7.47 -13.34 -0.99
N LYS A 95 -8.42 -13.84 -1.78
CA LYS A 95 -8.22 -13.99 -3.24
C LYS A 95 -8.39 -12.66 -4.00
N LEU A 96 -8.76 -11.60 -3.32
CA LEU A 96 -8.96 -10.28 -3.90
C LEU A 96 -7.73 -9.37 -3.81
N GLU A 97 -6.64 -9.88 -3.26
CA GLU A 97 -5.39 -9.13 -3.15
C GLU A 97 -4.81 -8.77 -4.52
N HIS A 98 -4.00 -7.71 -4.54
CA HIS A 98 -3.25 -7.35 -5.75
C HIS A 98 -2.34 -8.52 -6.20
N ALA A 99 -2.11 -8.63 -7.51
CA ALA A 99 -1.28 -9.68 -8.10
C ALA A 99 0.10 -9.84 -7.42
N SER A 100 0.72 -8.75 -6.94
CA SER A 100 1.99 -8.80 -6.21
C SER A 100 1.90 -9.59 -4.91
N VAL A 101 0.78 -9.51 -4.19
CA VAL A 101 0.52 -10.30 -2.99
C VAL A 101 0.25 -11.75 -3.36
N LEU A 102 -0.68 -12.00 -4.31
CA LEU A 102 -1.04 -13.37 -4.73
C LEU A 102 0.16 -14.14 -5.28
N THR A 103 1.02 -13.49 -6.09
CA THR A 103 2.25 -14.12 -6.57
C THR A 103 3.19 -14.45 -5.42
N THR A 104 3.35 -13.56 -4.44
CA THR A 104 4.16 -13.83 -3.25
C THR A 104 3.58 -14.99 -2.44
N MET A 105 2.25 -15.08 -2.28
CA MET A 105 1.61 -16.22 -1.62
C MET A 105 1.93 -17.54 -2.34
N HIS A 106 1.79 -17.55 -3.68
CA HIS A 106 2.10 -18.74 -4.47
C HIS A 106 3.58 -19.19 -4.38
N GLU A 107 4.52 -18.23 -4.28
CA GLU A 107 5.93 -18.55 -4.03
C GLU A 107 6.11 -19.14 -2.63
N LEU A 108 5.48 -18.54 -1.60
CA LEU A 108 5.57 -19.03 -0.23
C LEU A 108 4.94 -20.42 -0.04
N GLU A 109 3.87 -20.76 -0.78
CA GLU A 109 3.33 -22.13 -0.81
C GLU A 109 4.39 -23.15 -1.24
N LYS A 110 5.20 -22.83 -2.27
CA LYS A 110 6.31 -23.69 -2.71
C LYS A 110 7.43 -23.79 -1.68
N GLU A 111 7.55 -22.78 -0.81
CA GLU A 111 8.50 -22.74 0.31
C GLU A 111 7.96 -23.44 1.58
N GLY A 112 6.76 -24.04 1.49
CA GLY A 112 6.15 -24.81 2.57
C GLY A 112 5.31 -24.02 3.55
N TYR A 113 4.86 -22.80 3.19
CA TYR A 113 3.82 -22.07 3.93
C TYR A 113 2.43 -22.55 3.49
N HIS A 114 1.46 -22.50 4.41
CA HIS A 114 0.06 -22.82 4.16
C HIS A 114 -0.73 -21.51 4.03
N ILE A 115 -1.35 -21.27 2.90
CA ILE A 115 -2.08 -20.04 2.62
C ILE A 115 -3.59 -20.28 2.82
N HIS A 116 -4.16 -19.58 3.78
CA HIS A 116 -5.59 -19.62 4.10
C HIS A 116 -6.29 -18.42 3.49
N TYR A 117 -7.11 -18.67 2.46
CA TYR A 117 -7.87 -17.63 1.78
C TYR A 117 -9.23 -17.43 2.43
N ILE A 118 -9.45 -16.27 3.06
CA ILE A 118 -10.72 -15.92 3.69
C ILE A 118 -11.79 -15.67 2.61
N PRO A 119 -13.00 -16.23 2.77
CA PRO A 119 -14.12 -15.94 1.87
C PRO A 119 -14.54 -14.48 1.97
N VAL A 120 -15.07 -13.96 0.87
CA VAL A 120 -15.65 -12.63 0.76
C VAL A 120 -17.10 -12.73 0.36
N ASP A 121 -17.89 -11.73 0.71
CA ASP A 121 -19.28 -11.61 0.28
C ASP A 121 -19.39 -11.19 -1.21
N LEU A 122 -20.62 -11.03 -1.70
CA LEU A 122 -20.90 -10.58 -3.07
C LEU A 122 -20.40 -9.16 -3.38
N TYR A 123 -20.04 -8.41 -2.34
CA TYR A 123 -19.53 -7.06 -2.44
C TYR A 123 -18.02 -6.98 -2.29
N GLY A 124 -17.36 -8.13 -2.13
CA GLY A 124 -15.90 -8.22 -1.98
C GLY A 124 -15.39 -7.87 -0.58
N VAL A 125 -16.25 -7.89 0.43
CA VAL A 125 -15.86 -7.65 1.83
C VAL A 125 -15.67 -9.00 2.52
N ILE A 126 -14.61 -9.15 3.31
CA ILE A 126 -14.31 -10.40 4.03
C ILE A 126 -15.38 -10.71 5.09
N ASP A 127 -15.57 -12.01 5.33
CA ASP A 127 -16.33 -12.50 6.47
C ASP A 127 -15.45 -12.45 7.72
N ILE A 128 -15.77 -11.56 8.66
CA ILE A 128 -15.01 -11.38 9.92
C ILE A 128 -15.03 -12.66 10.76
N GLN A 129 -16.14 -13.40 10.80
CA GLN A 129 -16.20 -14.64 11.57
C GLN A 129 -15.28 -15.71 10.96
N ALA A 130 -15.28 -15.83 9.64
CA ALA A 130 -14.33 -16.71 8.95
C ALA A 130 -12.88 -16.28 9.19
N PHE A 131 -12.60 -14.98 9.24
CA PHE A 131 -11.29 -14.44 9.58
C PHE A 131 -10.86 -14.86 11.01
N GLU A 132 -11.71 -14.64 12.00
CA GLU A 132 -11.44 -15.00 13.40
C GLU A 132 -11.22 -16.50 13.60
N HIS A 133 -11.89 -17.35 12.82
CA HIS A 133 -11.67 -18.80 12.85
C HIS A 133 -10.34 -19.21 12.21
N ALA A 134 -9.87 -18.47 11.22
CA ALA A 134 -8.64 -18.80 10.47
C ALA A 134 -7.36 -18.26 11.13
N VAL A 135 -7.48 -17.20 11.95
CA VAL A 135 -6.33 -16.55 12.59
C VAL A 135 -6.18 -17.06 14.03
N SER A 136 -5.02 -17.61 14.35
CA SER A 136 -4.68 -18.11 15.67
C SER A 136 -3.23 -17.78 16.04
N HIS A 137 -2.79 -18.14 17.22
CA HIS A 137 -1.39 -18.01 17.65
C HIS A 137 -0.40 -18.83 16.79
N GLU A 138 -0.88 -19.76 15.96
CA GLU A 138 -0.09 -20.51 14.98
C GLU A 138 0.06 -19.78 13.64
N THR A 139 -0.71 -18.71 13.43
CA THR A 139 -0.61 -17.88 12.23
C THR A 139 0.69 -17.06 12.23
N ALA A 140 1.47 -17.15 11.16
CA ALA A 140 2.71 -16.39 10.99
C ALA A 140 2.45 -14.92 10.63
N LEU A 141 1.50 -14.68 9.72
CA LEU A 141 1.21 -13.36 9.16
C LEU A 141 -0.21 -13.29 8.59
N VAL A 142 -0.85 -12.15 8.74
CA VAL A 142 -2.04 -11.76 7.96
C VAL A 142 -1.61 -10.77 6.91
N VAL A 143 -2.10 -10.93 5.66
CA VAL A 143 -1.87 -9.99 4.55
C VAL A 143 -3.20 -9.62 3.94
N MET A 144 -3.54 -8.33 3.90
CA MET A 144 -4.78 -7.85 3.30
C MET A 144 -4.67 -6.42 2.75
N GLN A 145 -5.41 -6.15 1.69
CA GLN A 145 -5.57 -4.80 1.17
C GLN A 145 -6.62 -4.04 1.98
N LEU A 146 -6.48 -2.71 2.10
CA LEU A 146 -7.51 -1.88 2.71
C LEU A 146 -8.64 -1.56 1.72
N VAL A 147 -8.30 -1.30 0.46
CA VAL A 147 -9.27 -0.99 -0.60
C VAL A 147 -8.96 -1.82 -1.83
N ASN A 148 -9.96 -2.56 -2.32
CA ASN A 148 -9.82 -3.34 -3.54
C ASN A 148 -9.75 -2.45 -4.79
N SER A 149 -8.83 -2.78 -5.70
CA SER A 149 -8.54 -1.97 -6.89
C SER A 149 -9.58 -2.09 -8.02
N GLU A 150 -10.44 -3.10 -8.00
CA GLU A 150 -11.41 -3.38 -9.07
C GLU A 150 -12.84 -3.02 -8.64
N MET A 151 -13.24 -3.43 -7.44
CA MET A 151 -14.59 -3.22 -6.92
C MET A 151 -14.70 -2.00 -5.99
N GLY A 152 -13.57 -1.51 -5.46
CA GLY A 152 -13.55 -0.43 -4.49
C GLY A 152 -13.97 -0.85 -3.08
N ALA A 153 -14.19 -2.14 -2.82
CA ALA A 153 -14.55 -2.64 -1.49
C ALA A 153 -13.52 -2.22 -0.45
N ILE A 154 -13.99 -1.67 0.68
CA ILE A 154 -13.16 -1.30 1.83
C ILE A 154 -13.23 -2.44 2.83
N GLN A 155 -12.07 -3.01 3.17
CA GLN A 155 -11.97 -4.10 4.12
C GLN A 155 -11.99 -3.59 5.57
N PRO A 156 -12.56 -4.36 6.51
CA PRO A 156 -12.63 -4.02 7.92
C PRO A 156 -11.29 -4.27 8.64
N VAL A 157 -10.19 -3.69 8.11
CA VAL A 157 -8.81 -3.95 8.55
C VAL A 157 -8.61 -3.67 10.02
N ALA A 158 -9.22 -2.60 10.57
CA ALA A 158 -9.08 -2.28 12.00
C ALA A 158 -9.62 -3.39 12.90
N ALA A 159 -10.81 -3.93 12.58
CA ALA A 159 -11.39 -5.04 13.35
C ALA A 159 -10.53 -6.31 13.25
N CYS A 160 -9.99 -6.60 12.06
CA CYS A 160 -9.06 -7.71 11.86
C CYS A 160 -7.76 -7.52 12.62
N ALA A 161 -7.23 -6.29 12.65
CA ALA A 161 -5.99 -5.97 13.37
C ALA A 161 -6.16 -6.06 14.87
N ASP A 162 -7.30 -5.63 15.41
CA ASP A 162 -7.63 -5.76 16.83
C ASP A 162 -7.67 -7.24 17.25
N TYR A 163 -8.30 -8.11 16.46
CA TYR A 163 -8.31 -9.55 16.73
C TYR A 163 -6.91 -10.16 16.59
N ALA A 164 -6.19 -9.90 15.50
CA ALA A 164 -4.86 -10.42 15.25
C ALA A 164 -3.87 -10.02 16.37
N LYS A 165 -3.99 -8.79 16.88
CA LYS A 165 -3.20 -8.30 18.04
C LYS A 165 -3.45 -9.11 19.31
N GLN A 166 -4.70 -9.53 19.58
CA GLN A 166 -5.02 -10.35 20.76
C GLN A 166 -4.33 -11.72 20.72
N VAL A 167 -4.12 -12.26 19.53
CA VAL A 167 -3.44 -13.55 19.34
C VAL A 167 -1.95 -13.40 18.94
N GLY A 168 -1.41 -12.18 18.94
CA GLY A 168 0.00 -11.88 18.69
C GLY A 168 0.45 -12.06 17.24
N VAL A 169 -0.45 -11.88 16.27
CA VAL A 169 -0.21 -12.05 14.83
C VAL A 169 -0.04 -10.68 14.16
N PRO A 170 1.05 -10.45 13.40
CA PRO A 170 1.24 -9.23 12.63
C PRO A 170 0.31 -9.16 11.42
N ILE A 171 -0.10 -7.93 11.06
CA ILE A 171 -0.85 -7.63 9.83
C ILE A 171 -0.02 -6.74 8.90
N HIS A 172 0.17 -7.18 7.65
CA HIS A 172 0.62 -6.38 6.53
C HIS A 172 -0.57 -5.89 5.71
N CYS A 173 -0.65 -4.57 5.47
CA CYS A 173 -1.78 -3.96 4.77
C CYS A 173 -1.34 -3.28 3.47
N ASP A 174 -1.91 -3.68 2.33
CA ASP A 174 -1.77 -2.94 1.08
C ASP A 174 -2.73 -1.74 1.09
N VAL A 175 -2.18 -0.52 1.19
CA VAL A 175 -2.95 0.72 1.23
C VAL A 175 -2.83 1.55 -0.06
N VAL A 176 -2.39 0.92 -1.15
CA VAL A 176 -2.16 1.56 -2.46
C VAL A 176 -3.40 2.31 -2.96
N GLN A 177 -4.59 1.77 -2.76
CA GLN A 177 -5.85 2.39 -3.19
C GLN A 177 -6.52 3.25 -2.10
N ALA A 178 -5.92 3.34 -0.91
CA ALA A 178 -6.45 4.09 0.23
C ALA A 178 -5.77 5.46 0.41
N LEU A 179 -4.43 5.50 0.36
CA LEU A 179 -3.66 6.71 0.63
C LEU A 179 -4.06 7.87 -0.30
N GLY A 180 -4.36 9.02 0.29
CA GLY A 180 -4.77 10.23 -0.44
C GLY A 180 -6.18 10.17 -1.06
N LYS A 181 -6.94 9.08 -0.79
CA LYS A 181 -8.31 8.88 -1.30
C LYS A 181 -9.32 8.76 -0.16
N ILE A 182 -9.04 7.94 0.83
CA ILE A 182 -9.83 7.81 2.06
C ILE A 182 -8.94 8.14 3.27
N PRO A 183 -9.50 8.48 4.44
CA PRO A 183 -8.70 8.66 5.65
C PRO A 183 -7.84 7.43 5.92
N LEU A 184 -6.56 7.65 6.22
CA LEU A 184 -5.60 6.60 6.51
C LEU A 184 -4.76 6.99 7.73
N ASP A 185 -4.81 6.14 8.74
CA ASP A 185 -4.00 6.21 9.95
C ASP A 185 -3.57 4.80 10.31
N VAL A 186 -2.27 4.48 10.16
CA VAL A 186 -1.78 3.11 10.40
C VAL A 186 -1.83 2.74 11.89
N THR A 187 -1.81 3.75 12.78
CA THR A 187 -1.91 3.52 14.22
C THR A 187 -3.34 3.18 14.63
N GLU A 188 -4.33 3.91 14.10
CA GLU A 188 -5.75 3.62 14.32
C GLU A 188 -6.17 2.30 13.67
N LEU A 189 -5.63 1.99 12.48
CA LEU A 189 -5.84 0.70 11.83
C LEU A 189 -5.22 -0.46 12.60
N GLY A 190 -4.24 -0.21 13.47
CA GLY A 190 -3.54 -1.22 14.25
C GLY A 190 -2.67 -2.17 13.44
N VAL A 191 -2.31 -1.79 12.20
CA VAL A 191 -1.52 -2.64 11.30
C VAL A 191 -0.03 -2.59 11.63
N THR A 192 0.64 -3.72 11.44
CA THR A 192 2.09 -3.86 11.66
C THR A 192 2.89 -3.17 10.57
N SER A 193 2.39 -3.23 9.33
CA SER A 193 3.04 -2.63 8.18
C SER A 193 2.02 -2.23 7.12
N ALA A 194 2.41 -1.24 6.30
CA ALA A 194 1.61 -0.75 5.19
C ALA A 194 2.48 -0.49 3.97
N VAL A 195 1.91 -0.62 2.77
CA VAL A 195 2.59 -0.30 1.52
C VAL A 195 1.71 0.57 0.63
N CYS A 196 2.30 1.57 -0.02
CA CYS A 196 1.64 2.36 -1.05
C CYS A 196 2.54 2.61 -2.26
N SER A 197 2.00 3.20 -3.32
CA SER A 197 2.70 3.47 -4.57
C SER A 197 2.47 4.92 -5.02
N ALA A 198 3.56 5.63 -5.33
CA ALA A 198 3.50 7.04 -5.66
C ALA A 198 2.65 7.34 -6.91
N HIS A 199 2.70 6.49 -7.94
CA HIS A 199 1.97 6.72 -9.20
C HIS A 199 0.45 6.62 -9.08
N LYS A 200 -0.09 6.19 -7.95
CA LYS A 200 -1.55 6.15 -7.68
C LYS A 200 -2.08 7.46 -7.09
N ILE A 201 -1.19 8.38 -6.70
CA ILE A 201 -1.49 9.64 -6.03
C ILE A 201 -0.88 10.86 -6.73
N GLY A 202 -0.59 10.73 -8.03
CA GLY A 202 0.03 11.82 -8.80
C GLY A 202 1.54 11.95 -8.63
N GLY A 203 2.21 10.93 -8.12
CA GLY A 203 3.66 10.84 -8.04
C GLY A 203 4.28 10.08 -9.23
N PRO A 204 5.61 9.94 -9.24
CA PRO A 204 6.32 9.21 -10.27
C PRO A 204 6.05 7.70 -10.20
N LYS A 205 6.16 7.01 -11.34
CA LYS A 205 6.40 5.56 -11.35
C LYS A 205 7.80 5.27 -10.81
N GLY A 206 8.06 4.04 -10.39
CA GLY A 206 9.38 3.67 -9.87
C GLY A 206 9.59 3.99 -8.39
N VAL A 207 8.55 4.38 -7.64
CA VAL A 207 8.62 4.61 -6.20
C VAL A 207 7.45 3.94 -5.48
N GLY A 208 7.79 3.00 -4.61
CA GLY A 208 6.93 2.46 -3.56
C GLY A 208 7.38 2.95 -2.19
N ILE A 209 6.45 3.05 -1.27
CA ILE A 209 6.72 3.43 0.11
C ILE A 209 6.18 2.35 1.03
N VAL A 210 7.01 1.87 1.93
CA VAL A 210 6.69 0.89 2.95
C VAL A 210 6.78 1.56 4.31
N TYR A 211 5.83 1.25 5.16
CA TYR A 211 5.88 1.49 6.59
C TYR A 211 5.91 0.15 7.33
N ILE A 212 6.83 -0.02 8.26
CA ILE A 212 6.85 -1.12 9.24
C ILE A 212 6.96 -0.47 10.60
N ASP A 213 6.08 -0.85 11.54
CA ASP A 213 6.16 -0.32 12.91
C ASP A 213 7.54 -0.66 13.50
N PRO A 214 8.31 0.34 13.95
CA PRO A 214 9.65 0.12 14.48
C PRO A 214 9.72 -0.75 15.74
N SER A 215 8.58 -1.03 16.40
CA SER A 215 8.52 -1.95 17.54
C SER A 215 8.46 -3.42 17.13
N VAL A 216 8.24 -3.70 15.84
CA VAL A 216 8.08 -5.06 15.32
C VAL A 216 9.43 -5.59 14.82
N HIS A 217 9.71 -6.83 15.20
CA HIS A 217 10.89 -7.53 14.72
C HIS A 217 10.68 -8.03 13.29
N TRP A 218 11.64 -7.72 12.42
CA TRP A 218 11.74 -8.24 11.05
C TRP A 218 13.21 -8.48 10.69
N GLU A 219 13.46 -9.33 9.72
CA GLU A 219 14.81 -9.63 9.24
C GLU A 219 14.96 -9.32 7.75
N SER A 220 16.15 -8.85 7.37
CA SER A 220 16.47 -8.51 5.98
C SER A 220 16.33 -9.72 5.05
N VAL A 221 15.74 -9.47 3.88
CA VAL A 221 15.78 -10.45 2.77
C VAL A 221 17.15 -10.46 2.08
N TYR A 222 17.89 -9.36 2.18
CA TYR A 222 19.21 -9.21 1.57
C TYR A 222 20.31 -9.35 2.62
N GLU A 223 21.14 -10.35 2.48
CA GLU A 223 22.28 -10.54 3.38
C GLU A 223 23.34 -9.44 3.18
N GLY A 224 23.83 -8.88 4.27
CA GLY A 224 24.96 -7.94 4.29
C GLY A 224 24.67 -6.53 3.75
N THR A 225 23.43 -6.20 3.37
CA THR A 225 23.12 -4.83 2.96
C THR A 225 22.97 -3.90 4.15
N THR A 226 23.53 -2.69 4.04
CA THR A 226 23.33 -1.59 5.00
C THR A 226 22.35 -0.53 4.47
N HIS A 227 22.00 -0.61 3.19
CA HIS A 227 21.06 0.33 2.56
C HIS A 227 19.70 0.27 3.24
N GLN A 228 19.13 1.45 3.53
CA GLN A 228 17.85 1.57 4.19
C GLN A 228 17.72 0.67 5.45
N HIS A 229 18.73 0.67 6.30
CA HIS A 229 18.80 -0.14 7.52
C HIS A 229 18.65 -1.66 7.27
N GLY A 230 19.10 -2.13 6.12
CA GLY A 230 19.01 -3.54 5.74
C GLY A 230 17.74 -3.93 4.99
N PHE A 231 16.74 -3.05 4.88
CA PHE A 231 15.45 -3.42 4.29
C PHE A 231 15.53 -3.64 2.76
N ARG A 232 16.24 -2.75 2.05
CA ARG A 232 16.34 -2.82 0.58
C ARG A 232 17.73 -2.44 0.11
N ALA A 233 18.35 -3.29 -0.70
CA ALA A 233 19.64 -3.03 -1.35
C ALA A 233 19.49 -2.03 -2.52
N GLY A 234 20.59 -1.35 -2.85
CA GLY A 234 20.71 -0.48 -4.02
C GLY A 234 20.56 1.01 -3.71
N THR A 235 21.19 1.82 -4.57
CA THR A 235 21.11 3.29 -4.48
C THR A 235 19.68 3.76 -4.67
N VAL A 236 19.22 4.64 -3.78
CA VAL A 236 17.87 5.20 -3.85
C VAL A 236 17.79 6.35 -4.87
N ASP A 237 16.68 6.44 -5.55
CA ASP A 237 16.35 7.54 -6.47
C ASP A 237 15.84 8.74 -5.66
N VAL A 238 16.77 9.62 -5.25
CA VAL A 238 16.44 10.78 -4.41
C VAL A 238 15.42 11.71 -5.08
N PRO A 239 15.58 12.11 -6.36
CA PRO A 239 14.60 12.93 -7.06
C PRO A 239 13.19 12.32 -7.08
N ALA A 240 13.09 11.03 -7.37
CA ALA A 240 11.80 10.36 -7.43
C ALA A 240 11.15 10.24 -6.02
N ILE A 241 11.94 10.01 -4.97
CA ILE A 241 11.45 10.00 -3.58
C ILE A 241 10.92 11.37 -3.18
N VAL A 242 11.62 12.45 -3.54
CA VAL A 242 11.17 13.83 -3.28
C VAL A 242 9.85 14.10 -4.01
N ALA A 243 9.77 13.80 -5.29
CA ALA A 243 8.56 13.96 -6.09
C ALA A 243 7.38 13.16 -5.53
N ALA A 244 7.61 11.91 -5.12
CA ALA A 244 6.59 11.07 -4.47
C ALA A 244 6.07 11.70 -3.17
N THR A 245 6.97 12.28 -2.38
CA THR A 245 6.65 12.95 -1.11
C THR A 245 5.80 14.21 -1.34
N ILE A 246 6.15 15.00 -2.34
CA ILE A 246 5.37 16.20 -2.73
C ILE A 246 3.99 15.78 -3.27
N ALA A 247 3.92 14.75 -4.12
CA ALA A 247 2.65 14.21 -4.59
C ALA A 247 1.73 13.79 -3.43
N ALA A 248 2.27 13.06 -2.45
CA ALA A 248 1.51 12.63 -1.27
C ALA A 248 1.01 13.82 -0.44
N LYS A 249 1.86 14.84 -0.22
CA LYS A 249 1.47 16.07 0.49
C LYS A 249 0.22 16.70 -0.12
N TYR A 250 0.20 16.86 -1.43
CA TYR A 250 -0.93 17.46 -2.14
C TYR A 250 -2.14 16.52 -2.20
N ALA A 251 -1.93 15.22 -2.44
CA ALA A 251 -3.02 14.25 -2.46
C ALA A 251 -3.77 14.21 -1.12
N LEU A 252 -3.05 14.26 0.00
CA LEU A 252 -3.63 14.29 1.34
C LEU A 252 -4.32 15.63 1.65
N ALA A 253 -3.76 16.74 1.21
CA ALA A 253 -4.40 18.06 1.38
C ALA A 253 -5.71 18.18 0.58
N ASP A 254 -5.74 17.63 -0.64
CA ASP A 254 -6.90 17.69 -1.53
C ASP A 254 -7.96 16.60 -1.17
N GLN A 255 -7.60 15.59 -0.36
CA GLN A 255 -8.40 14.40 -0.10
C GLN A 255 -9.87 14.70 0.28
N PRO A 256 -10.20 15.59 1.22
CA PRO A 256 -11.60 15.82 1.60
C PRO A 256 -12.45 16.32 0.42
N GLN A 257 -11.89 17.25 -0.37
CA GLN A 257 -12.58 17.80 -1.55
C GLN A 257 -12.71 16.73 -2.66
N ALA A 258 -11.63 16.01 -2.93
CA ALA A 258 -11.59 14.94 -3.93
C ALA A 258 -12.56 13.82 -3.57
N PHE A 259 -12.68 13.46 -2.30
CA PHE A 259 -13.63 12.47 -1.81
C PHE A 259 -15.08 12.89 -2.06
N HIS A 260 -15.42 14.15 -1.73
CA HIS A 260 -16.76 14.69 -1.98
C HIS A 260 -17.09 14.70 -3.48
N GLN A 261 -16.17 15.15 -4.33
CA GLN A 261 -16.34 15.13 -5.79
C GLN A 261 -16.52 13.70 -6.33
N ALA A 262 -15.72 12.74 -5.83
CA ALA A 262 -15.85 11.35 -6.23
C ALA A 262 -17.22 10.76 -5.87
N LEU A 263 -17.78 11.09 -4.69
CA LEU A 263 -19.14 10.71 -4.30
C LEU A 263 -20.20 11.27 -5.26
N GLN A 264 -20.07 12.55 -5.65
CA GLN A 264 -21.00 13.17 -6.62
C GLN A 264 -20.93 12.49 -7.99
N LEU A 265 -19.73 12.21 -8.49
CA LEU A 265 -19.51 11.49 -9.75
C LEU A 265 -20.05 10.06 -9.69
N GLN A 266 -19.82 9.36 -8.57
CA GLN A 266 -20.37 8.02 -8.36
C GLN A 266 -21.90 8.03 -8.42
N ALA A 267 -22.56 8.97 -7.75
CA ALA A 267 -24.00 9.12 -7.77
C ALA A 267 -24.51 9.44 -9.18
N PHE A 268 -23.81 10.35 -9.90
CA PHE A 268 -24.16 10.68 -11.28
C PHE A 268 -24.05 9.45 -12.20
N VAL A 269 -22.94 8.73 -12.18
CA VAL A 269 -22.74 7.51 -12.99
C VAL A 269 -23.83 6.48 -12.66
N SER A 270 -24.11 6.24 -11.37
CA SER A 270 -25.12 5.29 -10.93
C SER A 270 -26.53 5.61 -11.46
N ALA A 271 -26.86 6.91 -11.57
CA ALA A 271 -28.16 7.36 -12.07
C ALA A 271 -28.30 7.31 -13.61
N HIS A 272 -27.17 7.20 -14.33
CA HIS A 272 -27.15 7.29 -15.79
C HIS A 272 -26.55 6.03 -16.44
N LEU A 273 -26.53 4.90 -15.74
CA LEU A 273 -26.07 3.63 -16.33
C LEU A 273 -26.97 3.22 -17.49
N PRO A 274 -26.40 2.77 -18.62
CA PRO A 274 -27.16 2.16 -19.70
C PRO A 274 -27.95 0.92 -19.23
N GLU A 275 -29.04 0.59 -19.95
CA GLU A 275 -29.79 -0.62 -19.68
C GLU A 275 -28.91 -1.88 -19.73
N GLY A 276 -29.05 -2.75 -18.75
CA GLY A 276 -28.24 -3.97 -18.62
C GLY A 276 -26.90 -3.82 -17.95
N VAL A 277 -26.35 -2.59 -17.78
CA VAL A 277 -25.11 -2.36 -17.06
C VAL A 277 -25.36 -2.36 -15.55
N GLN A 278 -24.56 -3.10 -14.80
CA GLN A 278 -24.67 -3.22 -13.35
C GLN A 278 -23.41 -2.71 -12.66
N MET A 279 -23.57 -2.00 -11.54
CA MET A 279 -22.45 -1.64 -10.67
C MET A 279 -22.08 -2.80 -9.74
N VAL A 280 -20.79 -3.07 -9.64
CA VAL A 280 -20.23 -4.05 -8.70
C VAL A 280 -19.92 -3.38 -7.36
N GLY A 281 -20.05 -4.15 -6.28
CA GLY A 281 -19.64 -3.74 -4.93
C GLY A 281 -20.76 -3.11 -4.11
N SER A 282 -20.53 -3.03 -2.79
CA SER A 282 -21.47 -2.46 -1.82
C SER A 282 -21.52 -0.93 -1.90
N LYS A 283 -22.71 -0.35 -1.73
CA LYS A 283 -22.86 1.11 -1.64
C LYS A 283 -22.40 1.66 -0.29
N SER A 284 -22.36 0.85 0.77
CA SER A 284 -22.08 1.29 2.15
C SER A 284 -20.61 1.19 2.56
N VAL A 285 -19.84 0.26 1.96
CA VAL A 285 -18.44 -0.02 2.31
C VAL A 285 -17.53 0.03 1.08
N LYS A 286 -17.67 1.10 0.29
CA LYS A 286 -16.98 1.26 -0.98
C LYS A 286 -16.29 2.60 -1.09
N SER A 287 -15.05 2.58 -1.61
CA SER A 287 -14.35 3.80 -2.03
C SER A 287 -15.08 4.44 -3.22
N PRO A 288 -15.38 5.74 -3.19
CA PRO A 288 -16.03 6.42 -4.30
C PRO A 288 -15.12 6.59 -5.53
N PHE A 289 -13.82 6.37 -5.38
CA PHE A 289 -12.85 6.52 -6.46
C PHE A 289 -12.78 5.33 -7.44
N ILE A 290 -13.42 4.21 -7.09
CA ILE A 290 -13.37 2.97 -7.88
C ILE A 290 -14.78 2.50 -8.16
N GLN A 291 -15.09 2.31 -9.45
CA GLN A 291 -16.39 1.88 -9.95
C GLN A 291 -16.22 0.64 -10.83
N GLY A 292 -16.45 -0.55 -10.27
CA GLY A 292 -16.57 -1.76 -11.07
C GLY A 292 -17.93 -1.76 -11.81
N LEU A 293 -17.92 -2.03 -13.11
CA LEU A 293 -19.11 -2.16 -13.94
C LEU A 293 -19.12 -3.52 -14.63
N ILE A 294 -20.25 -4.19 -14.64
CA ILE A 294 -20.50 -5.38 -15.47
C ILE A 294 -21.27 -4.91 -16.69
N MET A 295 -20.67 -5.07 -17.86
CA MET A 295 -21.27 -4.76 -19.14
C MET A 295 -21.65 -6.08 -19.85
N PRO A 296 -22.92 -6.32 -20.18
CA PRO A 296 -23.30 -7.51 -20.92
C PRO A 296 -22.66 -7.51 -22.30
N HIS A 297 -22.10 -8.66 -22.70
CA HIS A 297 -21.51 -8.90 -24.02
C HIS A 297 -20.27 -8.05 -24.37
N VAL A 298 -19.61 -7.41 -23.40
CA VAL A 298 -18.37 -6.66 -23.59
C VAL A 298 -17.33 -7.21 -22.63
N GLU A 299 -16.17 -7.61 -23.16
CA GLU A 299 -14.98 -7.93 -22.39
C GLU A 299 -14.18 -6.64 -22.18
N GLY A 300 -13.79 -6.35 -20.94
CA GLY A 300 -13.08 -5.14 -20.56
C GLY A 300 -11.58 -5.20 -20.81
#